data_f893c96a0d2203f5ee310307ff5ff88e
#
_entry.id   f893c96a0d2203f5ee310307ff5ff88e
#
_cell.length_a   1.000
_cell.length_b   1.000
_cell.length_c   1.000
_cell.angle_alpha   90.00
_cell.angle_beta   90.00
_cell.angle_gamma   90.00
#
_symmetry.space_group_name_H-M   'P 1'
#
loop_
_entity.id
_entity.type
_entity.pdbx_description
1 polymer ?
#
loop_
_entity_poly.entity_id
_entity_poly.type
_entity_poly.pdbx_seq_one_letter_code
_entity_poly.pdbx_strand_id
1 'polypeptide(L)' 'TTTEIAKELGMRSAVALNRLLCERRVQFKQNGTYVLYAEYAEHGYVHIKQEILENDKIVYHRRWTQLGREWLLDMLG' A
#
# COMPACT_ATOMS: atom_id res chain seq x y z
N THR A 1 -7.82 4.68 -3.63
CA THR A 1 -7.68 3.68 -2.57
C THR A 1 -7.10 2.38 -3.13
N THR A 2 -6.61 1.53 -2.24
CA THR A 2 -6.09 0.21 -2.66
C THR A 2 -7.16 -0.62 -3.35
N THR A 3 -8.39 -0.55 -2.88
CA THR A 3 -9.52 -1.26 -3.49
C THR A 3 -9.76 -0.81 -4.93
N GLU A 4 -9.70 0.50 -5.18
CA GLU A 4 -9.88 1.04 -6.52
C GLU A 4 -8.78 0.60 -7.46
N ILE A 5 -7.52 0.60 -6.99
CA ILE A 5 -6.39 0.15 -7.79
C ILE A 5 -6.52 -1.33 -8.11
N ALA A 6 -6.94 -2.14 -7.14
CA ALA A 6 -7.16 -3.56 -7.34
C ALA A 6 -8.21 -3.79 -8.44
N LYS A 7 -9.29 -3.04 -8.41
CA LYS A 7 -10.34 -3.14 -9.44
C LYS A 7 -9.82 -2.77 -10.82
N GLU A 8 -9.02 -1.72 -10.92
CA GLU A 8 -8.43 -1.31 -12.20
C GLU A 8 -7.51 -2.39 -12.77
N LEU A 9 -6.86 -3.16 -11.89
CA LEU A 9 -6.00 -4.28 -12.28
C LEU A 9 -6.77 -5.57 -12.55
N GLY A 10 -8.09 -5.54 -12.40
CA GLY A 10 -8.91 -6.74 -12.56
C GLY A 10 -8.81 -7.72 -11.41
N MET A 11 -8.33 -7.25 -10.26
CA MET A 11 -8.18 -8.10 -9.08
C MET A 11 -9.43 -8.08 -8.22
N ARG A 12 -9.63 -9.15 -7.46
CA ARG A 12 -10.82 -9.36 -6.65
C ARG A 12 -10.98 -8.33 -5.53
N SER A 13 -9.86 -7.94 -4.89
CA SER A 13 -9.92 -7.13 -3.68
C SER A 13 -8.58 -6.49 -3.35
N ALA A 14 -8.61 -5.53 -2.41
CA ALA A 14 -7.39 -4.96 -1.85
C ALA A 14 -6.53 -6.03 -1.16
N VAL A 15 -7.17 -7.01 -0.52
CA VAL A 15 -6.46 -8.13 0.12
C VAL A 15 -5.63 -8.90 -0.90
N ALA A 16 -6.22 -9.20 -2.05
CA ALA A 16 -5.53 -9.92 -3.12
C ALA A 16 -4.34 -9.11 -3.65
N LEU A 17 -4.53 -7.81 -3.85
CA LEU A 17 -3.46 -6.93 -4.31
C LEU A 17 -2.33 -6.86 -3.29
N ASN A 18 -2.65 -6.66 -2.02
CA ASN A 18 -1.64 -6.60 -0.97
C ASN A 18 -0.86 -7.92 -0.86
N ARG A 19 -1.53 -9.04 -1.02
CA ARG A 19 -0.88 -10.35 -1.01
C ARG A 19 0.12 -10.48 -2.17
N LEU A 20 -0.29 -10.08 -3.36
CA LEU A 20 0.58 -10.10 -4.54
C LEU A 20 1.81 -9.22 -4.34
N LEU A 21 1.62 -8.02 -3.80
CA LEU A 21 2.73 -7.11 -3.55
C LEU A 21 3.71 -7.66 -2.52
N CYS A 22 3.21 -8.36 -1.50
CA CYS A 22 4.07 -9.04 -0.53
C CYS A 22 4.85 -10.18 -1.18
N GLU A 23 4.17 -10.99 -2.01
CA GLU A 23 4.81 -12.10 -2.72
C GLU A 23 5.92 -11.63 -3.66
N ARG A 24 5.73 -10.49 -4.29
CA ARG A 24 6.72 -9.90 -5.20
C ARG A 24 7.77 -9.06 -4.48
N ARG A 25 7.73 -9.02 -3.16
CA ARG A 25 8.68 -8.30 -2.32
C ARG A 25 8.70 -6.80 -2.61
N VAL A 26 7.54 -6.26 -2.93
CA VAL A 26 7.35 -4.81 -3.07
C VAL A 26 7.08 -4.20 -1.71
N GLN A 27 6.36 -4.93 -0.86
CA GLN A 27 6.00 -4.47 0.48
C GLN A 27 6.07 -5.61 1.49
N PHE A 28 6.06 -5.24 2.77
CA PHE A 28 5.98 -6.20 3.87
C PHE A 28 5.07 -5.63 4.96
N LYS A 29 4.53 -6.50 5.81
CA LYS A 29 3.65 -6.08 6.89
C LYS A 29 4.47 -5.71 8.12
N GLN A 30 4.19 -4.55 8.71
CA GLN A 30 4.85 -4.07 9.91
C GLN A 30 3.87 -3.23 10.73
N ASN A 31 3.75 -3.52 12.01
CA ASN A 31 2.88 -2.76 12.93
C ASN A 31 1.45 -2.61 12.43
N GLY A 32 0.88 -3.67 11.86
CA GLY A 32 -0.50 -3.67 11.39
C GLY A 32 -0.74 -2.96 10.07
N THR A 33 0.30 -2.50 9.40
CA THR A 33 0.18 -1.86 8.10
C THR A 33 1.19 -2.47 7.12
N TYR A 34 1.16 -2.01 5.87
CA TYR A 34 2.12 -2.45 4.85
C TYR A 34 3.13 -1.33 4.60
N VAL A 35 4.40 -1.72 4.51
CA VAL A 35 5.50 -0.79 4.29
C VAL A 35 6.26 -1.23 3.03
N LEU A 36 6.59 -0.29 2.17
CA LEU A 36 7.38 -0.59 0.97
C LEU A 36 8.83 -0.91 1.36
N TYR A 37 9.44 -1.83 0.62
CA TYR A 37 10.87 -2.07 0.77
C TYR A 37 11.65 -0.81 0.39
N ALA A 38 12.85 -0.67 0.95
CA ALA A 38 13.66 0.55 0.83
C ALA A 38 13.85 1.04 -0.60
N GLU A 39 14.00 0.11 -1.55
CA GLU A 39 14.19 0.46 -2.97
C GLU A 39 13.02 1.20 -3.59
N TYR A 40 11.82 1.11 -2.97
CA TYR A 40 10.62 1.79 -3.45
C TYR A 40 10.14 2.90 -2.52
N ALA A 41 10.65 2.93 -1.28
CA ALA A 41 10.07 3.75 -0.22
C ALA A 41 10.23 5.26 -0.42
N GLU A 42 11.23 5.69 -1.17
CA GLU A 42 11.57 7.11 -1.32
C GLU A 42 11.07 7.73 -2.63
N HIS A 43 10.21 7.04 -3.37
CA HIS A 43 9.73 7.52 -4.67
C HIS A 43 8.41 8.28 -4.61
N GLY A 44 7.83 8.45 -3.40
CA GLY A 44 6.57 9.16 -3.25
C GLY A 44 5.36 8.34 -3.68
N TYR A 45 5.47 7.01 -3.67
CA TYR A 45 4.37 6.13 -4.08
C TYR A 45 3.26 6.00 -3.05
N VAL A 46 3.59 6.20 -1.77
CA VAL A 46 2.62 6.08 -0.68
C VAL A 46 2.76 7.25 0.28
N HIS A 47 1.67 7.52 0.99
CA HIS A 47 1.63 8.48 2.08
C HIS A 47 1.13 7.74 3.32
N ILE A 48 1.85 7.85 4.43
CA ILE A 48 1.48 7.19 5.67
C ILE A 48 1.08 8.26 6.68
N LYS A 49 -0.15 8.13 7.20
CA LYS A 49 -0.67 9.02 8.22
C LYS A 49 -0.76 8.27 9.54
N GLN A 50 -0.23 8.86 10.59
CA GLN A 50 -0.29 8.32 11.94
C GLN A 50 -1.48 8.92 12.68
N GLU A 51 -2.25 8.07 13.34
CA GLU A 51 -3.38 8.50 14.15
C GLU A 51 -3.23 7.95 15.56
N ILE A 52 -3.38 8.81 16.56
CA ILE A 52 -3.34 8.41 17.97
C ILE A 52 -4.77 8.33 18.47
N LEU A 53 -5.17 7.14 18.91
CA LEU A 53 -6.51 6.89 19.42
C LEU A 53 -6.64 7.29 20.89
N GLU A 54 -7.87 7.35 21.40
CA GLU A 54 -8.15 7.74 22.79
C GLU A 54 -7.41 6.88 23.83
N ASN A 55 -7.15 5.62 23.51
CA ASN A 55 -6.45 4.70 24.41
C ASN A 55 -4.93 4.73 24.20
N ASP A 56 -4.41 5.80 23.61
CA ASP A 56 -3.00 5.99 23.28
C ASP A 56 -2.45 4.98 22.27
N LYS A 57 -3.31 4.21 21.64
CA LYS A 57 -2.91 3.32 20.55
C LYS A 57 -2.60 4.13 19.31
N ILE A 58 -1.53 3.73 18.62
CA ILE A 58 -1.14 4.36 17.36
C ILE A 58 -1.61 3.49 16.21
N VAL A 59 -2.33 4.10 15.27
CA VAL A 59 -2.80 3.44 14.05
C VAL A 59 -2.17 4.13 12.86
N TYR A 60 -1.71 3.34 11.91
CA TYR A 60 -1.10 3.86 10.68
C TYR A 60 -2.05 3.62 9.51
N HIS A 61 -2.28 4.69 8.74
CA HIS A 61 -3.11 4.65 7.53
C HIS A 61 -2.21 4.88 6.33
N ARG A 62 -2.12 3.91 5.45
CA ARG A 62 -1.33 4.05 4.23
C ARG A 62 -2.25 4.31 3.04
N ARG A 63 -1.91 5.32 2.27
CA ARG A 63 -2.62 5.67 1.04
C ARG A 63 -1.65 5.67 -0.13
N TRP A 64 -2.08 5.13 -1.25
CA TRP A 64 -1.32 5.24 -2.49
C TRP A 64 -1.50 6.64 -3.06
N THR A 65 -0.40 7.25 -3.48
CA THR A 65 -0.45 8.52 -4.20
C THR A 65 -0.84 8.26 -5.65
N GLN A 66 -1.15 9.30 -6.41
CA GLN A 66 -1.41 9.15 -7.84
C GLN A 66 -0.20 8.55 -8.55
N LEU A 67 0.99 8.98 -8.16
CA LEU A 67 2.23 8.43 -8.69
C LEU A 67 2.37 6.94 -8.38
N GLY A 68 2.04 6.55 -7.15
CA GLY A 68 2.08 5.15 -6.75
C GLY A 68 1.05 4.31 -7.51
N ARG A 69 -0.15 4.85 -7.71
CA ARG A 69 -1.17 4.18 -8.50
C ARG A 69 -0.69 3.91 -9.92
N GLU A 70 -0.14 4.93 -10.57
CA GLU A 70 0.39 4.78 -11.93
C GLU A 70 1.52 3.76 -11.99
N TRP A 71 2.39 3.77 -11.00
CA TRP A 71 3.48 2.81 -10.89
C TRP A 71 2.97 1.37 -10.78
N LEU A 72 1.95 1.14 -9.95
CA LEU A 72 1.35 -0.19 -9.79
C LEU A 72 0.67 -0.66 -11.07
N LEU A 73 -0.08 0.22 -11.72
CA LEU A 73 -0.76 -0.12 -12.98
C LEU A 73 0.26 -0.47 -14.07
N ASP A 74 1.37 0.24 -14.09
CA ASP A 74 2.44 0.02 -15.07
C ASP A 74 3.15 -1.31 -14.81
N MET A 75 3.43 -1.60 -13.54
CA MET A 75 4.16 -2.80 -13.12
C MET A 75 3.33 -4.07 -13.23
N LEU A 76 2.05 -3.99 -12.88
CA LEU A 76 1.16 -5.15 -12.75
C LEU A 76 0.11 -5.24 -13.87
N GLY A 77 -0.05 -4.19 -14.61
CA GLY A 77 -1.05 -4.13 -15.68
C GLY A 77 -0.69 -4.87 -16.95
#